data_3543100d6616cd66dd8ab8ed85591784
#
_entry.id   3543100d6616cd66dd8ab8ed85591784
#
_cell.length_a   1.000
_cell.length_b   1.000
_cell.length_c   1.000
_cell.angle_alpha   90.00
_cell.angle_beta   90.00
_cell.angle_gamma   90.00
#
_symmetry.space_group_name_H-M   'P 1'
#
loop_
_entity.id
_entity.type
_entity.pdbx_description
1 polymer ?
#
loop_
_entity_poly.entity_id
_entity_poly.type
_entity_poly.pdbx_seq_one_letter_code
_entity_poly.pdbx_strand_id
1 'polypeptide(L)'
;MIYDTLRNLSRYETLSPDFATAVQYLRATDLFQLPYGCTGIAGDRVFLNRFDYTTAVRAPKTLFEAHERYLDLHIVLNGQEGIALAPTEFLTERKREEDDSILYTGDEAYRLSLRAGQFALLYPGEGHMPKLVCGIPSHVD
;
A
#
# COMPACT_ATOMS: atom_id res chain seq x y z
N MET A 1 8.77 -7.27 -1.18
CA MET A 1 7.66 -6.93 -0.25
C MET A 1 7.99 -7.40 1.17
N ILE A 2 7.62 -6.62 2.17
CA ILE A 2 7.62 -7.00 3.60
C ILE A 2 6.18 -6.97 4.11
N TYR A 3 5.79 -7.97 4.90
CA TYR A 3 4.49 -8.04 5.56
C TYR A 3 4.71 -8.33 7.05
N ASP A 4 4.10 -7.49 7.94
CA ASP A 4 4.21 -7.68 9.38
C ASP A 4 3.07 -6.92 10.09
N THR A 5 3.07 -6.97 11.41
CA THR A 5 2.19 -6.15 12.26
C THR A 5 2.78 -4.75 12.46
N LEU A 6 1.93 -3.74 12.56
CA LEU A 6 2.33 -2.34 12.72
C LEU A 6 3.21 -2.12 13.98
N ARG A 7 3.01 -2.88 15.04
CA ARG A 7 3.86 -2.84 16.25
C ARG A 7 5.34 -3.21 15.99
N ASN A 8 5.61 -3.94 14.91
CA ASN A 8 6.94 -4.38 14.51
C ASN A 8 7.61 -3.43 13.50
N LEU A 9 6.91 -2.36 13.07
CA LEU A 9 7.36 -1.48 11.99
C LEU A 9 8.77 -0.90 12.25
N SER A 10 9.11 -0.61 13.51
CA SER A 10 10.43 -0.09 13.88
C SER A 10 11.60 -1.04 13.59
N ARG A 11 11.36 -2.33 13.38
CA ARG A 11 12.42 -3.28 12.99
C ARG A 11 13.00 -2.97 11.61
N TYR A 12 12.25 -2.24 10.80
CA TYR A 12 12.57 -1.93 9.41
C TYR A 12 13.10 -0.51 9.21
N GLU A 13 13.28 0.26 10.28
CA GLU A 13 13.69 1.67 10.27
C GLU A 13 14.99 1.91 9.49
N THR A 14 15.87 0.92 9.44
CA THR A 14 17.17 1.00 8.76
C THR A 14 17.13 0.80 7.25
N LEU A 15 15.96 0.57 6.65
CA LEU A 15 15.83 0.38 5.20
C LEU A 15 16.26 1.61 4.39
N SER A 16 15.90 2.80 4.85
CA SER A 16 16.38 4.07 4.30
C SER A 16 16.16 5.22 5.28
N PRO A 17 16.85 6.38 5.12
CA PRO A 17 16.58 7.57 5.93
C PRO A 17 15.14 8.09 5.81
N ASP A 18 14.55 8.04 4.63
CA ASP A 18 13.17 8.47 4.41
C ASP A 18 12.17 7.50 5.04
N PHE A 19 12.45 6.20 4.99
CA PHE A 19 11.64 5.22 5.69
C PHE A 19 11.74 5.36 7.22
N ALA A 20 12.93 5.66 7.76
CA ALA A 20 13.09 6.00 9.18
C ALA A 20 12.22 7.20 9.57
N THR A 21 12.19 8.24 8.74
CA THR A 21 11.34 9.42 8.96
C THR A 21 9.86 9.05 8.98
N ALA A 22 9.40 8.19 8.05
CA ALA A 22 8.03 7.68 8.04
C ALA A 22 7.71 6.90 9.33
N VAL A 23 8.57 5.97 9.73
CA VAL A 23 8.38 5.15 10.94
C VAL A 23 8.29 6.01 12.20
N GLN A 24 9.17 7.02 12.35
CA GLN A 24 9.17 7.94 13.48
C GLN A 24 7.86 8.74 13.54
N TYR A 25 7.40 9.24 12.40
CA TYR A 25 6.13 9.96 12.30
C TYR A 25 4.94 9.08 12.71
N LEU A 26 4.85 7.86 12.14
CA LEU A 26 3.76 6.92 12.42
C LEU A 26 3.70 6.50 13.89
N ARG A 27 4.86 6.36 14.55
CA ARG A 27 4.94 6.03 15.98
C ARG A 27 4.54 7.18 16.90
N ALA A 28 4.77 8.42 16.47
CA ALA A 28 4.47 9.62 17.25
C ALA A 28 3.03 10.13 17.05
N THR A 29 2.29 9.56 16.09
CA THR A 29 0.99 10.05 15.65
C THR A 29 -0.13 9.06 15.95
N ASP A 30 -1.25 9.54 16.48
CA ASP A 30 -2.49 8.77 16.50
C ASP A 30 -3.10 8.75 15.10
N LEU A 31 -2.94 7.64 14.40
CA LEU A 31 -3.35 7.50 13.00
C LEU A 31 -4.86 7.65 12.81
N PHE A 32 -5.66 7.34 13.84
CA PHE A 32 -7.12 7.52 13.78
C PHE A 32 -7.55 9.00 13.85
N GLN A 33 -6.67 9.90 14.27
CA GLN A 33 -6.93 11.34 14.33
C GLN A 33 -6.41 12.10 13.09
N LEU A 34 -5.68 11.45 12.20
CA LEU A 34 -5.23 12.07 10.96
C LEU A 34 -6.44 12.43 10.07
N PRO A 35 -6.41 13.57 9.39
CA PRO A 35 -7.46 13.89 8.41
C PRO A 35 -7.39 12.93 7.21
N TYR A 36 -8.52 12.73 6.55
CA TYR A 36 -8.52 12.11 5.22
C TYR A 36 -7.79 13.00 4.20
N GLY A 37 -7.17 12.37 3.24
CA GLY A 37 -6.37 13.03 2.21
C GLY A 37 -4.88 12.97 2.48
N CYS A 38 -4.12 13.82 1.81
CA CYS A 38 -2.67 13.84 1.84
C CYS A 38 -2.14 14.65 3.02
N THR A 39 -1.19 14.07 3.76
CA THR A 39 -0.41 14.73 4.82
C THR A 39 1.08 14.64 4.46
N GLY A 40 1.73 15.79 4.23
CA GLY A 40 3.17 15.88 4.01
C GLY A 40 3.94 15.65 5.31
N ILE A 41 4.97 14.81 5.28
CA ILE A 41 5.84 14.50 6.42
C ILE A 41 7.23 15.11 6.18
N ALA A 42 7.82 14.89 5.01
CA ALA A 42 9.13 15.42 4.62
C ALA A 42 9.13 15.86 3.14
N GLY A 43 8.40 16.92 2.84
CA GLY A 43 8.23 17.42 1.48
C GLY A 43 7.60 16.39 0.56
N ASP A 44 8.17 16.23 -0.63
CA ASP A 44 7.77 15.24 -1.64
C ASP A 44 8.39 13.85 -1.42
N ARG A 45 9.33 13.72 -0.46
CA ARG A 45 10.02 12.46 -0.20
C ARG A 45 9.23 11.51 0.68
N VAL A 46 8.47 12.05 1.65
CA VAL A 46 7.66 11.27 2.59
C VAL A 46 6.32 11.96 2.80
N PHE A 47 5.26 11.28 2.45
CA PHE A 47 3.88 11.74 2.65
C PHE A 47 2.97 10.55 2.96
N LEU A 48 1.80 10.83 3.48
CA LEU A 48 0.79 9.84 3.84
C LEU A 48 -0.54 10.24 3.20
N ASN A 49 -1.23 9.26 2.64
CA ASN A 49 -2.59 9.39 2.16
C ASN A 49 -3.52 8.54 3.03
N ARG A 50 -4.43 9.17 3.76
CA ARG A 50 -5.50 8.47 4.47
C ARG A 50 -6.80 8.54 3.68
N PHE A 51 -7.44 7.40 3.49
CA PHE A 51 -8.73 7.27 2.84
C PHE A 51 -9.43 5.99 3.30
N ASP A 52 -10.75 5.93 3.14
CA ASP A 52 -11.55 4.75 3.41
C ASP A 52 -12.26 4.24 2.15
N TYR A 53 -12.63 2.98 2.14
CA TYR A 53 -13.31 2.32 1.03
C TYR A 53 -13.98 1.02 1.48
N THR A 54 -14.85 0.48 0.62
CA THR A 54 -15.36 -0.88 0.75
C THR A 54 -14.67 -1.80 -0.26
N THR A 55 -14.14 -2.92 0.20
CA THR A 55 -13.48 -3.90 -0.66
C THR A 55 -14.46 -4.50 -1.66
N ALA A 56 -13.96 -4.81 -2.86
CA ALA A 56 -14.76 -5.32 -3.97
C ALA A 56 -14.13 -6.56 -4.59
N VAL A 57 -14.95 -7.33 -5.31
CA VAL A 57 -14.45 -8.41 -6.17
C VAL A 57 -13.65 -7.81 -7.33
N ARG A 58 -12.53 -8.43 -7.68
CA ARG A 58 -11.75 -8.02 -8.84
C ARG A 58 -12.63 -7.95 -10.09
N ALA A 59 -12.74 -6.76 -10.67
CA ALA A 59 -13.41 -6.59 -11.95
C ALA A 59 -12.42 -6.81 -13.12
N PRO A 60 -12.87 -7.20 -14.32
CA PRO A 60 -11.98 -7.44 -15.47
C PRO A 60 -11.09 -6.25 -15.87
N LYS A 61 -11.49 -5.04 -15.53
CA LYS A 61 -10.75 -3.79 -15.83
C LYS A 61 -9.88 -3.31 -14.68
N THR A 62 -9.85 -4.00 -13.53
CA THR A 62 -9.01 -3.61 -12.40
C THR A 62 -7.55 -3.86 -12.75
N LEU A 63 -6.74 -2.82 -12.60
CA LEU A 63 -5.33 -2.82 -12.95
C LEU A 63 -4.47 -3.03 -11.69
N PHE A 64 -3.30 -3.62 -11.89
CA PHE A 64 -2.22 -3.50 -10.93
C PHE A 64 -1.61 -2.11 -11.03
N GLU A 65 -1.12 -1.62 -9.92
CA GLU A 65 -0.29 -0.43 -9.79
C GLU A 65 1.11 -0.84 -9.35
N ALA A 66 2.12 -0.11 -9.79
CA ALA A 66 3.48 -0.20 -9.28
C ALA A 66 4.13 1.17 -9.32
N HIS A 67 5.22 1.34 -8.58
CA HIS A 67 5.99 2.56 -8.47
C HIS A 67 7.43 2.33 -8.94
N GLU A 68 8.12 3.38 -9.40
CA GLU A 68 9.53 3.34 -9.75
C GLU A 68 10.42 3.98 -8.69
N ARG A 69 9.92 5.02 -8.00
CA ARG A 69 10.69 5.84 -7.07
C ARG A 69 10.33 5.60 -5.61
N TYR A 70 9.05 5.42 -5.32
CA TYR A 70 8.55 5.33 -3.96
C TYR A 70 8.42 3.89 -3.47
N LEU A 71 8.72 3.70 -2.20
CA LEU A 71 8.21 2.57 -1.41
C LEU A 71 6.76 2.88 -1.07
N ASP A 72 5.87 1.91 -1.24
CA ASP A 72 4.48 2.04 -0.80
C ASP A 72 4.26 1.26 0.50
N LEU A 73 4.00 1.98 1.59
CA LEU A 73 3.68 1.41 2.89
C LEU A 73 2.16 1.41 3.09
N HIS A 74 1.53 0.31 2.77
CA HIS A 74 0.10 0.09 2.91
C HIS A 74 -0.25 -0.38 4.33
N ILE A 75 -1.05 0.40 5.06
CA ILE A 75 -1.44 0.14 6.45
C ILE A 75 -2.96 0.02 6.52
N VAL A 76 -3.48 -1.01 7.18
CA VAL A 76 -4.90 -1.13 7.48
C VAL A 76 -5.13 -0.77 8.96
N LEU A 77 -5.88 0.30 9.20
CA LEU A 77 -6.26 0.74 10.54
C LEU A 77 -7.51 0.01 11.04
N ASN A 78 -8.45 -0.25 10.15
CA ASN A 78 -9.69 -0.96 10.44
C ASN A 78 -10.12 -1.83 9.25
N GLY A 79 -10.81 -2.95 9.50
CA GLY A 79 -11.30 -3.86 8.47
C GLY A 79 -10.24 -4.87 7.98
N GLN A 80 -10.46 -5.37 6.78
CA GLN A 80 -9.52 -6.25 6.08
C GLN A 80 -9.66 -6.13 4.57
N GLU A 81 -8.56 -6.32 3.87
CA GLU A 81 -8.54 -6.35 2.42
C GLU A 81 -7.64 -7.44 1.85
N GLY A 82 -7.86 -7.79 0.60
CA GLY A 82 -6.94 -8.56 -0.23
C GLY A 82 -6.11 -7.62 -1.10
N ILE A 83 -4.82 -7.89 -1.18
CA ILE A 83 -3.92 -7.26 -2.14
C ILE A 83 -3.42 -8.36 -3.07
N ALA A 84 -3.79 -8.30 -4.35
CA ALA A 84 -3.20 -9.16 -5.37
C ALA A 84 -1.82 -8.61 -5.74
N LEU A 85 -0.85 -9.50 -5.94
CA LEU A 85 0.56 -9.17 -6.11
C LEU A 85 1.15 -9.95 -7.27
N ALA A 86 1.98 -9.27 -8.06
CA ALA A 86 2.79 -9.89 -9.11
C ALA A 86 4.03 -9.03 -9.41
N PRO A 87 5.20 -9.62 -9.69
CA PRO A 87 6.33 -8.88 -10.24
C PRO A 87 5.95 -8.22 -11.57
N THR A 88 6.37 -6.96 -11.76
CA THR A 88 5.99 -6.21 -12.99
C THR A 88 6.53 -6.84 -14.26
N GLU A 89 7.60 -7.63 -14.19
CA GLU A 89 8.16 -8.39 -15.33
C GLU A 89 7.18 -9.42 -15.92
N PHE A 90 6.17 -9.86 -15.15
CA PHE A 90 5.11 -10.77 -15.59
C PHE A 90 3.80 -10.05 -15.96
N LEU A 91 3.78 -8.74 -15.86
CA LEU A 91 2.63 -7.91 -16.17
C LEU A 91 2.83 -7.14 -17.47
N THR A 92 1.75 -6.69 -18.07
CA THR A 92 1.78 -5.84 -19.28
C THR A 92 1.47 -4.40 -18.89
N GLU A 93 2.42 -3.49 -19.07
CA GLU A 93 2.23 -2.06 -18.84
C GLU A 93 1.12 -1.51 -19.74
N ARG A 94 0.28 -0.66 -19.19
CA ARG A 94 -0.84 0.01 -19.88
C ARG A 94 -0.70 1.51 -19.90
N LYS A 95 -0.30 2.10 -18.79
CA LYS A 95 -0.24 3.56 -18.64
C LYS A 95 0.77 3.95 -17.57
N ARG A 96 1.44 5.08 -17.77
CA ARG A 96 2.22 5.78 -16.76
C ARG A 96 1.52 7.07 -16.40
N GLU A 97 1.36 7.32 -15.12
CA GLU A 97 0.83 8.57 -14.58
C GLU A 97 1.98 9.50 -14.14
N GLU A 98 1.69 10.77 -13.96
CA GLU A 98 2.71 11.75 -13.56
C GLU A 98 3.17 11.62 -12.10
N ASP A 99 2.35 10.99 -11.27
CA ASP A 99 2.55 10.81 -9.83
C ASP A 99 3.36 9.57 -9.42
N ASP A 100 4.12 8.99 -10.34
CA ASP A 100 4.89 7.74 -10.18
C ASP A 100 4.04 6.45 -10.23
N SER A 101 2.75 6.53 -10.52
CA SER A 101 1.89 5.34 -10.69
C SER A 101 2.03 4.77 -12.10
N ILE A 102 2.37 3.48 -12.19
CA ILE A 102 2.39 2.74 -13.46
C ILE A 102 1.35 1.64 -13.38
N LEU A 103 0.45 1.64 -14.34
CA LEU A 103 -0.69 0.72 -14.38
C LEU A 103 -0.43 -0.46 -15.30
N TYR A 104 -0.76 -1.68 -14.83
CA TYR A 104 -0.51 -2.92 -15.55
C TYR A 104 -1.75 -3.81 -15.61
N THR A 105 -1.80 -4.67 -16.63
CA THR A 105 -2.71 -5.82 -16.70
C THR A 105 -1.94 -7.12 -16.60
N GLY A 106 -2.58 -8.15 -16.07
CA GLY A 106 -2.01 -9.49 -15.96
C GLY A 106 -2.68 -10.28 -14.85
N ASP A 107 -2.13 -11.44 -14.57
CA ASP A 107 -2.61 -12.33 -13.52
C ASP A 107 -1.83 -12.12 -12.22
N GLU A 108 -2.51 -12.34 -11.10
CA GLU A 108 -1.86 -12.32 -9.80
C GLU A 108 -0.99 -13.56 -9.62
N ALA A 109 0.21 -13.38 -9.08
CA ALA A 109 1.07 -14.48 -8.69
C ALA A 109 0.66 -15.03 -7.32
N TYR A 110 0.22 -14.16 -6.42
CA TYR A 110 -0.30 -14.52 -5.09
C TYR A 110 -1.17 -13.40 -4.54
N ARG A 111 -1.89 -13.69 -3.46
CA ARG A 111 -2.75 -12.72 -2.78
C ARG A 111 -2.42 -12.66 -1.30
N LEU A 112 -2.16 -11.46 -0.80
CA LEU A 112 -2.00 -11.15 0.61
C LEU A 112 -3.37 -10.78 1.20
N SER A 113 -3.68 -11.28 2.41
CA SER A 113 -4.77 -10.77 3.24
C SER A 113 -4.18 -9.84 4.29
N LEU A 114 -4.55 -8.57 4.26
CA LEU A 114 -4.12 -7.53 5.20
C LEU A 114 -5.28 -7.17 6.11
N ARG A 115 -5.02 -7.12 7.43
CA ARG A 115 -6.02 -6.85 8.46
C ARG A 115 -5.63 -5.66 9.31
N ALA A 116 -6.57 -5.14 10.06
CA ALA A 116 -6.34 -4.05 11.02
C ALA A 116 -5.10 -4.30 11.90
N GLY A 117 -4.23 -3.30 11.98
CA GLY A 117 -2.95 -3.36 12.71
C GLY A 117 -1.82 -4.08 11.98
N GLN A 118 -1.98 -4.36 10.69
CA GLN A 118 -0.97 -4.95 9.82
C GLN A 118 -0.54 -3.96 8.72
N PHE A 119 0.61 -4.21 8.13
CA PHE A 119 1.11 -3.46 6.98
C PHE A 119 1.73 -4.36 5.92
N ALA A 120 1.74 -3.87 4.69
CA ALA A 120 2.55 -4.36 3.59
C ALA A 120 3.45 -3.22 3.09
N LEU A 121 4.75 -3.46 2.99
CA LEU A 121 5.71 -2.56 2.36
C LEU A 121 6.08 -3.11 1.00
N LEU A 122 5.74 -2.37 -0.03
CA LEU A 122 5.93 -2.71 -1.43
C LEU A 122 7.12 -1.91 -1.99
N TYR A 123 8.00 -2.59 -2.69
CA TYR A 123 9.17 -1.98 -3.31
C TYR A 123 8.86 -1.56 -4.74
N PRO A 124 9.64 -0.64 -5.31
CA PRO A 124 9.58 -0.36 -6.74
C PRO A 124 9.63 -1.64 -7.58
N GLY A 125 8.77 -1.73 -8.59
CA GLY A 125 8.64 -2.90 -9.45
C GLY A 125 7.79 -4.04 -8.88
N GLU A 126 7.23 -3.91 -7.68
CA GLU A 126 6.26 -4.87 -7.14
C GLU A 126 4.83 -4.44 -7.50
N GLY A 127 4.26 -5.09 -8.52
CA GLY A 127 2.88 -4.84 -8.94
C GLY A 127 1.88 -5.28 -7.88
N HIS A 128 0.97 -4.38 -7.49
CA HIS A 128 -0.03 -4.61 -6.46
C HIS A 128 -1.40 -4.09 -6.88
N MET A 129 -2.44 -4.75 -6.43
CA MET A 129 -3.84 -4.41 -6.67
C MET A 129 -4.58 -4.55 -5.34
N PRO A 130 -4.70 -3.45 -4.57
CA PRO A 130 -5.38 -3.44 -3.29
C PRO A 130 -6.91 -3.40 -3.44
N LYS A 131 -7.61 -3.22 -2.33
CA LYS A 131 -9.07 -3.03 -2.23
C LYS A 131 -9.89 -4.26 -2.63
N LEU A 132 -9.27 -5.43 -2.66
CA LEU A 132 -9.96 -6.67 -3.01
C LEU A 132 -10.63 -7.29 -1.78
N VAL A 133 -11.76 -7.96 -2.03
CA VAL A 133 -12.48 -8.69 -0.98
C VAL A 133 -11.69 -9.90 -0.49
N CYS A 134 -11.73 -10.14 0.83
CA CYS A 134 -11.27 -11.36 1.50
C CYS A 134 -12.48 -12.11 2.07
N GLY A 135 -13.14 -12.89 1.25
CA GLY A 135 -14.36 -13.60 1.61
C GLY A 135 -15.60 -12.74 1.44
N ILE A 136 -15.86 -11.83 2.36
CA ILE A 136 -16.98 -10.87 2.30
C ILE A 136 -16.46 -9.44 2.16
N PRO A 137 -17.23 -8.51 1.56
CA PRO A 137 -16.88 -7.09 1.53
C PRO A 137 -16.65 -6.54 2.94
N SER A 138 -15.61 -5.72 3.09
CA SER A 138 -15.23 -5.06 4.34
C SER A 138 -15.03 -3.57 4.10
N HIS A 139 -15.49 -2.74 5.03
CA HIS A 139 -15.09 -1.34 5.09
C HIS A 139 -13.70 -1.27 5.69
N VAL A 140 -12.81 -0.54 5.03
CA VAL A 140 -11.38 -0.44 5.35
C VAL A 140 -11.01 1.03 5.53
N ASP A 141 -10.25 1.32 6.56
CA ASP A 141 -9.58 2.60 6.84
C ASP A 141 -8.10 2.34 7.09
#